data_c343d80b5faa1ca461c2a6b156a34f02
#
_entry.id   c343d80b5faa1ca461c2a6b156a34f02
#
_cell.length_a   1.000
_cell.length_b   1.000
_cell.length_c   1.000
_cell.angle_alpha   90.00
_cell.angle_beta   90.00
_cell.angle_gamma   90.00
#
_symmetry.space_group_name_H-M   'P 1'
#
loop_
_entity.id
_entity.type
_entity.pdbx_description
1 polymer ?
#
loop_
_entity_poly.entity_id
_entity_poly.type
_entity_poly.pdbx_seq_one_letter_code
_entity_poly.pdbx_strand_id
1 'polypeptide(L)'
;MTFNCLSARKCRTLIMAAVLSVSFAGTARADGLIIPFIGVNFGGDSGAEFGDSVDASRFNWGASFAWMGAGVFGFEGDFGYSPDFFGKTDLGGSSVFTATGNLLLGIPFGGQKGFGIRPYGLVGIGLMHPEGEAFEFKGENKVSWDFGGGVLLFFGSRAGIRGDIRYFRTFEALDVLGVELEDGPGDLDFTRGSLGFVFRF
;
A
#
# COMPACT_ATOMS: atom_id res chain seq x y z
N MET A 1 -35.67 -20.25 -22.46
CA MET A 1 -35.61 -19.21 -21.42
C MET A 1 -34.66 -18.14 -21.92
N THR A 2 -35.24 -17.03 -22.39
CA THR A 2 -34.47 -15.91 -22.98
C THR A 2 -34.01 -14.99 -21.87
N PHE A 3 -32.75 -15.02 -21.53
CA PHE A 3 -32.14 -14.06 -20.60
C PHE A 3 -32.06 -12.68 -21.24
N ASN A 4 -32.80 -11.73 -20.69
CA ASN A 4 -32.98 -10.37 -21.17
C ASN A 4 -31.64 -9.60 -21.23
N CYS A 5 -31.25 -9.23 -22.44
CA CYS A 5 -30.13 -8.34 -22.77
C CYS A 5 -30.26 -6.89 -22.26
N LEU A 6 -31.35 -6.58 -21.51
CA LEU A 6 -31.57 -5.25 -20.88
C LEU A 6 -30.74 -5.00 -19.61
N SER A 7 -30.13 -6.03 -19.04
CA SER A 7 -29.37 -5.96 -17.78
C SER A 7 -27.99 -5.27 -17.96
N ALA A 8 -27.28 -5.55 -19.04
CA ALA A 8 -25.92 -5.06 -19.25
C ALA A 8 -25.84 -3.52 -19.50
N ARG A 9 -26.82 -2.97 -20.22
CA ARG A 9 -26.87 -1.51 -20.42
C ARG A 9 -27.22 -0.76 -19.13
N LYS A 10 -28.14 -1.27 -18.33
CA LYS A 10 -28.52 -0.67 -17.04
C LYS A 10 -27.37 -0.75 -16.04
N CYS A 11 -26.61 -1.86 -16.04
CA CYS A 11 -25.43 -2.00 -15.19
C CYS A 11 -24.31 -1.02 -15.57
N ARG A 12 -24.03 -0.85 -16.88
CA ARG A 12 -23.06 0.16 -17.34
C ARG A 12 -23.49 1.60 -17.01
N THR A 13 -24.79 1.91 -17.11
CA THR A 13 -25.30 3.25 -16.78
C THR A 13 -25.23 3.51 -15.28
N LEU A 14 -25.48 2.49 -14.44
CA LEU A 14 -25.34 2.59 -12.99
C LEU A 14 -23.88 2.76 -12.55
N ILE A 15 -22.95 2.05 -13.16
CA ILE A 15 -21.51 2.19 -12.90
C ILE A 15 -21.02 3.57 -13.36
N MET A 16 -21.41 4.04 -14.55
CA MET A 16 -21.09 5.40 -15.00
C MET A 16 -21.72 6.48 -14.12
N ALA A 17 -22.96 6.30 -13.66
CA ALA A 17 -23.60 7.24 -12.75
C ALA A 17 -22.94 7.25 -11.36
N ALA A 18 -22.49 6.09 -10.86
CA ALA A 18 -21.74 5.99 -9.62
C ALA A 18 -20.36 6.66 -9.72
N VAL A 19 -19.66 6.49 -10.85
CA VAL A 19 -18.37 7.15 -11.11
C VAL A 19 -18.55 8.67 -11.29
N LEU A 20 -19.63 9.14 -11.93
CA LEU A 20 -19.92 10.57 -12.05
C LEU A 20 -20.36 11.20 -10.72
N SER A 21 -21.06 10.48 -9.85
CA SER A 21 -21.52 11.03 -8.56
C SER A 21 -20.37 11.24 -7.58
N VAL A 22 -19.28 10.49 -7.69
CA VAL A 22 -18.04 10.74 -6.93
C VAL A 22 -17.36 12.05 -7.35
N SER A 23 -17.57 12.52 -8.58
CA SER A 23 -16.98 13.76 -9.11
C SER A 23 -17.66 15.05 -8.62
N PHE A 24 -18.85 14.96 -8.00
CA PHE A 24 -19.64 16.10 -7.52
C PHE A 24 -19.67 16.29 -6.00
N ALA A 25 -18.92 15.50 -5.24
CA ALA A 25 -18.73 15.77 -3.82
C ALA A 25 -17.93 17.07 -3.70
N GLY A 26 -18.65 18.14 -3.43
CA GLY A 26 -18.26 19.54 -3.41
C GLY A 26 -16.84 19.83 -2.92
N THR A 27 -16.40 21.06 -3.04
CA THR A 27 -15.12 21.68 -2.68
C THR A 27 -14.55 21.31 -1.28
N ALA A 28 -14.55 20.02 -0.94
CA ALA A 28 -13.74 19.48 0.12
C ALA A 28 -12.28 19.62 -0.37
N ARG A 29 -11.55 20.59 0.17
CA ARG A 29 -10.11 20.71 -0.04
C ARG A 29 -9.52 19.35 0.28
N ALA A 30 -9.16 18.59 -0.73
CA ALA A 30 -8.40 17.38 -0.56
C ALA A 30 -6.97 17.82 -0.20
N ASP A 31 -6.48 17.31 0.91
CA ASP A 31 -5.08 17.51 1.28
C ASP A 31 -4.22 16.59 0.41
N GLY A 32 -3.34 17.16 -0.40
CA GLY A 32 -2.27 16.43 -1.07
C GLY A 32 -1.12 16.20 -0.09
N LEU A 33 -0.66 14.96 0.03
CA LEU A 33 0.42 14.56 0.92
C LEU A 33 1.51 13.86 0.13
N ILE A 34 2.77 14.26 0.36
CA ILE A 34 3.96 13.54 -0.09
C ILE A 34 4.68 13.05 1.17
N ILE A 35 4.98 11.77 1.23
CA ILE A 35 5.46 11.13 2.46
C ILE A 35 6.66 10.23 2.14
N PRO A 36 7.89 10.77 2.07
CA PRO A 36 9.07 9.94 2.12
C PRO A 36 9.14 9.22 3.46
N PHE A 37 9.50 7.94 3.46
CA PHE A 37 9.55 7.12 4.65
C PHE A 37 10.77 6.20 4.68
N ILE A 38 11.11 5.78 5.88
CA ILE A 38 12.01 4.67 6.17
C ILE A 38 11.27 3.66 7.05
N GLY A 39 11.65 2.41 6.99
CA GLY A 39 10.98 1.38 7.74
C GLY A 39 11.79 0.10 7.86
N VAL A 40 11.17 -0.89 8.45
CA VAL A 40 11.68 -2.24 8.59
C VAL A 40 10.60 -3.25 8.24
N ASN A 41 10.99 -4.31 7.54
CA ASN A 41 10.15 -5.45 7.26
C ASN A 41 10.48 -6.56 8.28
N PHE A 42 9.45 -7.26 8.74
CA PHE A 42 9.56 -8.33 9.72
C PHE A 42 8.41 -9.34 9.55
N GLY A 43 8.63 -10.54 10.07
CA GLY A 43 7.65 -11.66 9.99
C GLY A 43 7.55 -12.25 8.57
N GLY A 44 6.84 -13.36 8.46
CA GLY A 44 6.62 -14.06 7.20
C GLY A 44 7.93 -14.46 6.51
N ASP A 45 7.97 -14.29 5.21
CA ASP A 45 9.12 -14.64 4.38
C ASP A 45 10.28 -13.63 4.47
N SER A 46 10.13 -12.54 5.20
CA SER A 46 11.22 -11.57 5.40
C SER A 46 12.41 -12.16 6.21
N GLY A 47 12.22 -13.33 6.83
CA GLY A 47 13.22 -14.00 7.64
C GLY A 47 13.49 -13.32 8.99
N ALA A 48 12.70 -12.31 9.38
CA ALA A 48 12.80 -11.59 10.63
C ALA A 48 11.60 -11.90 11.54
N GLU A 49 11.80 -12.66 12.61
CA GLU A 49 10.77 -12.92 13.61
C GLU A 49 10.66 -11.78 14.62
N PHE A 50 9.43 -11.57 15.15
CA PHE A 50 9.19 -10.60 16.22
C PHE A 50 9.87 -11.06 17.50
N GLY A 51 10.99 -10.43 17.85
CA GLY A 51 11.75 -10.74 19.08
C GLY A 51 13.09 -11.39 18.85
N ASP A 52 13.43 -11.73 17.64
CA ASP A 52 14.81 -12.08 17.30
C ASP A 52 15.66 -10.82 17.11
N SER A 53 16.94 -10.93 17.35
CA SER A 53 17.86 -9.78 17.46
C SER A 53 17.70 -8.78 16.32
N VAL A 54 17.91 -7.50 16.61
CA VAL A 54 17.83 -6.34 15.71
C VAL A 54 18.53 -6.52 14.36
N ASP A 55 19.42 -7.50 14.25
CA ASP A 55 20.16 -7.86 13.04
C ASP A 55 19.31 -8.59 11.97
N ALA A 56 18.12 -9.07 12.31
CA ALA A 56 17.24 -9.79 11.36
C ALA A 56 16.17 -8.89 10.70
N SER A 57 16.04 -7.64 11.15
CA SER A 57 15.09 -6.70 10.53
C SER A 57 15.62 -6.19 9.19
N ARG A 58 14.78 -6.25 8.15
CA ARG A 58 15.12 -5.81 6.79
C ARG A 58 14.77 -4.36 6.60
N PHE A 59 15.77 -3.54 6.36
CA PHE A 59 15.59 -2.12 6.08
C PHE A 59 14.72 -1.89 4.83
N ASN A 60 13.85 -0.89 4.89
CA ASN A 60 12.99 -0.48 3.80
C ASN A 60 12.97 1.05 3.72
N TRP A 61 12.85 1.58 2.52
CA TRP A 61 12.63 3.01 2.30
C TRP A 61 11.74 3.23 1.08
N GLY A 62 11.12 4.40 1.00
CA GLY A 62 10.22 4.68 -0.10
C GLY A 62 9.52 6.03 0.02
N ALA A 63 8.46 6.16 -0.74
CA ALA A 63 7.60 7.35 -0.71
C ALA A 63 6.15 6.98 -0.98
N SER A 64 5.23 7.67 -0.28
CA SER A 64 3.80 7.59 -0.55
C SER A 64 3.27 8.94 -1.02
N PHE A 65 2.29 8.89 -1.91
CA PHE A 65 1.55 10.05 -2.40
C PHE A 65 0.08 9.83 -2.06
N ALA A 66 -0.49 10.68 -1.20
CA ALA A 66 -1.84 10.50 -0.74
C ALA A 66 -2.70 11.75 -0.98
N TRP A 67 -3.98 11.53 -1.24
CA TRP A 67 -5.01 12.58 -1.31
C TRP A 67 -6.13 12.20 -0.37
N MET A 68 -6.41 13.07 0.62
CA MET A 68 -7.44 12.81 1.62
C MET A 68 -8.49 13.92 1.60
N GLY A 69 -9.70 13.58 1.13
CA GLY A 69 -10.85 14.48 1.12
C GLY A 69 -11.39 14.70 2.54
N ALA A 70 -11.43 15.95 3.01
CA ALA A 70 -11.84 16.33 4.37
C ALA A 70 -11.14 15.54 5.48
N GLY A 71 -10.06 14.82 5.14
CA GLY A 71 -9.28 13.99 6.06
C GLY A 71 -9.92 12.65 6.45
N VAL A 72 -11.04 12.27 5.86
CA VAL A 72 -11.76 11.01 6.17
C VAL A 72 -11.47 9.95 5.13
N PHE A 73 -11.82 10.19 3.88
CA PHE A 73 -11.55 9.25 2.79
C PHE A 73 -10.37 9.72 1.97
N GLY A 74 -9.53 8.79 1.55
CA GLY A 74 -8.38 9.09 0.72
C GLY A 74 -7.95 7.95 -0.17
N PHE A 75 -7.09 8.30 -1.12
CA PHE A 75 -6.37 7.38 -1.99
C PHE A 75 -4.88 7.60 -1.79
N GLU A 76 -4.12 6.52 -1.87
CA GLU A 76 -2.67 6.57 -1.76
C GLU A 76 -2.02 5.69 -2.81
N GLY A 77 -0.94 6.17 -3.42
CA GLY A 77 0.07 5.35 -4.07
C GLY A 77 1.28 5.22 -3.17
N ASP A 78 1.68 4.00 -2.85
CA ASP A 78 2.84 3.70 -2.00
C ASP A 78 3.89 2.94 -2.81
N PHE A 79 5.14 3.38 -2.69
CA PHE A 79 6.29 2.80 -3.37
C PHE A 79 7.37 2.52 -2.35
N GLY A 80 7.71 1.25 -2.17
CA GLY A 80 8.70 0.78 -1.21
C GLY A 80 9.81 -0.02 -1.87
N TYR A 81 11.02 0.11 -1.37
CA TYR A 81 12.18 -0.67 -1.78
C TYR A 81 12.90 -1.24 -0.55
N SER A 82 13.13 -2.54 -0.58
CA SER A 82 13.79 -3.29 0.50
C SER A 82 15.03 -3.98 -0.05
N PRO A 83 16.22 -3.42 0.16
CA PRO A 83 17.46 -4.12 -0.17
C PRO A 83 17.68 -5.29 0.79
N ASP A 84 18.39 -6.32 0.33
CA ASP A 84 18.74 -7.52 1.10
C ASP A 84 17.53 -8.20 1.79
N PHE A 85 16.36 -8.21 1.12
CA PHE A 85 15.09 -8.67 1.70
C PHE A 85 15.15 -10.11 2.22
N PHE A 86 15.75 -11.04 1.47
CA PHE A 86 15.91 -12.45 1.89
C PHE A 86 17.24 -12.71 2.63
N GLY A 87 17.97 -11.67 3.01
CA GLY A 87 19.26 -11.76 3.66
C GLY A 87 20.43 -11.67 2.69
N LYS A 88 21.61 -11.47 3.27
CA LYS A 88 22.86 -11.56 2.54
C LYS A 88 23.25 -13.03 2.42
N THR A 89 23.23 -13.54 1.22
CA THR A 89 23.83 -14.84 0.89
C THR A 89 25.15 -14.60 0.16
N ASP A 90 26.12 -15.51 0.29
CA ASP A 90 27.40 -15.46 -0.45
C ASP A 90 27.22 -15.52 -1.99
N LEU A 91 25.99 -15.70 -2.46
CA LEU A 91 25.62 -15.90 -3.87
C LEU A 91 24.94 -14.69 -4.55
N GLY A 92 24.84 -13.53 -3.86
CA GLY A 92 24.27 -12.32 -4.47
C GLY A 92 23.31 -11.57 -3.56
N GLY A 93 22.99 -10.33 -3.94
CA GLY A 93 22.01 -9.47 -3.28
C GLY A 93 20.58 -9.86 -3.64
N SER A 94 19.66 -9.60 -2.73
CA SER A 94 18.22 -9.74 -2.95
C SER A 94 17.52 -8.42 -2.71
N SER A 95 16.45 -8.14 -3.45
CA SER A 95 15.66 -6.95 -3.21
C SER A 95 14.18 -7.20 -3.49
N VAL A 96 13.32 -6.40 -2.84
CA VAL A 96 11.88 -6.41 -3.11
C VAL A 96 11.44 -4.97 -3.33
N PHE A 97 10.84 -4.73 -4.50
CA PHE A 97 10.14 -3.49 -4.81
C PHE A 97 8.64 -3.71 -4.66
N THR A 98 7.95 -2.79 -3.98
CA THR A 98 6.49 -2.79 -3.82
C THR A 98 5.90 -1.52 -4.41
N ALA A 99 4.79 -1.65 -5.14
CA ALA A 99 4.01 -0.52 -5.64
C ALA A 99 2.52 -0.83 -5.42
N THR A 100 1.87 -0.13 -4.49
CA THR A 100 0.46 -0.37 -4.14
C THR A 100 -0.40 0.86 -4.28
N GLY A 101 -1.67 0.66 -4.65
CA GLY A 101 -2.72 1.66 -4.64
C GLY A 101 -3.70 1.35 -3.49
N ASN A 102 -3.89 2.30 -2.58
CA ASN A 102 -4.59 2.09 -1.32
C ASN A 102 -5.79 3.01 -1.17
N LEU A 103 -6.84 2.51 -0.54
CA LEU A 103 -7.92 3.29 0.02
C LEU A 103 -7.62 3.57 1.49
N LEU A 104 -7.74 4.84 1.91
CA LEU A 104 -7.54 5.26 3.29
C LEU A 104 -8.86 5.68 3.93
N LEU A 105 -9.04 5.29 5.18
CA LEU A 105 -10.13 5.76 6.03
C LEU A 105 -9.54 6.33 7.32
N GLY A 106 -9.64 7.64 7.50
CA GLY A 106 -9.07 8.35 8.64
C GLY A 106 -10.12 9.06 9.48
N ILE A 107 -9.75 9.35 10.73
CA ILE A 107 -10.58 10.15 11.65
C ILE A 107 -9.77 11.39 12.03
N PRO A 108 -10.10 12.59 11.50
CA PRO A 108 -9.35 13.79 11.77
C PRO A 108 -9.71 14.39 13.13
N PHE A 109 -8.70 14.60 13.98
CA PHE A 109 -8.79 15.32 15.22
C PHE A 109 -7.94 16.61 15.11
N GLY A 110 -8.57 17.74 14.76
CA GLY A 110 -7.85 18.99 14.52
C GLY A 110 -7.07 19.00 13.20
N GLY A 111 -5.99 19.78 13.14
CA GLY A 111 -5.01 19.78 12.04
C GLY A 111 -5.36 20.59 10.80
N GLN A 112 -6.43 21.40 10.79
CA GLN A 112 -6.72 22.28 9.65
C GLN A 112 -5.81 23.51 9.59
N LYS A 113 -5.44 24.06 10.71
CA LYS A 113 -4.56 25.26 10.82
C LYS A 113 -3.50 25.15 11.93
N GLY A 114 -3.33 23.97 12.56
CA GLY A 114 -2.45 23.78 13.70
C GLY A 114 -2.09 22.33 13.93
N PHE A 115 -1.84 21.98 15.17
CA PHE A 115 -1.60 20.60 15.55
C PHE A 115 -2.84 19.74 15.30
N GLY A 116 -2.61 18.56 14.77
CA GLY A 116 -3.69 17.60 14.51
C GLY A 116 -3.19 16.17 14.46
N ILE A 117 -4.08 15.26 14.85
CA ILE A 117 -3.84 13.82 14.85
C ILE A 117 -4.87 13.19 13.94
N ARG A 118 -4.45 12.26 13.09
CA ARG A 118 -5.34 11.52 12.20
C ARG A 118 -4.96 10.06 12.19
N PRO A 119 -5.54 9.25 13.09
CA PRO A 119 -5.49 7.80 12.95
C PRO A 119 -6.22 7.38 11.67
N TYR A 120 -5.71 6.36 10.98
CA TYR A 120 -6.30 5.84 9.75
C TYR A 120 -6.06 4.34 9.62
N GLY A 121 -6.95 3.70 8.88
CA GLY A 121 -6.77 2.37 8.33
C GLY A 121 -6.65 2.45 6.82
N LEU A 122 -6.03 1.45 6.22
CA LEU A 122 -5.90 1.33 4.78
C LEU A 122 -6.05 -0.12 4.32
N VAL A 123 -6.44 -0.24 3.06
CA VAL A 123 -6.44 -1.51 2.33
C VAL A 123 -6.10 -1.20 0.87
N GLY A 124 -5.32 -2.04 0.25
CA GLY A 124 -4.86 -1.82 -1.11
C GLY A 124 -4.55 -3.08 -1.90
N ILE A 125 -4.26 -2.84 -3.16
CA ILE A 125 -3.77 -3.84 -4.11
C ILE A 125 -2.60 -3.24 -4.88
N GLY A 126 -1.68 -4.08 -5.33
CA GLY A 126 -0.54 -3.61 -6.09
C GLY A 126 0.32 -4.72 -6.66
N LEU A 127 1.54 -4.35 -6.93
CA LEU A 127 2.55 -5.23 -7.50
C LEU A 127 3.73 -5.35 -6.52
N MET A 128 4.24 -6.56 -6.43
CA MET A 128 5.46 -6.89 -5.72
C MET A 128 6.44 -7.49 -6.71
N HIS A 129 7.63 -6.93 -6.78
CA HIS A 129 8.69 -7.36 -7.69
C HIS A 129 9.89 -7.83 -6.87
N PRO A 130 10.01 -9.13 -6.56
CA PRO A 130 11.20 -9.69 -5.93
C PRO A 130 12.31 -9.88 -6.96
N GLU A 131 13.53 -9.48 -6.60
CA GLU A 131 14.75 -9.72 -7.36
C GLU A 131 15.74 -10.47 -6.47
N GLY A 132 16.36 -11.55 -6.97
CA GLY A 132 17.39 -12.29 -6.26
C GLY A 132 18.11 -13.26 -7.18
N GLU A 133 19.44 -13.23 -7.19
CA GLU A 133 20.25 -14.11 -8.02
C GLU A 133 20.28 -15.57 -7.49
N ALA A 134 20.01 -15.77 -6.19
CA ALA A 134 20.07 -17.07 -5.53
C ALA A 134 18.74 -17.85 -5.55
N PHE A 135 17.65 -17.21 -5.92
CA PHE A 135 16.33 -17.82 -5.99
C PHE A 135 15.86 -17.83 -7.43
N GLU A 136 15.18 -18.91 -7.83
CA GLU A 136 14.55 -19.07 -9.15
C GLU A 136 13.45 -18.03 -9.47
N PHE A 137 13.33 -16.98 -8.64
CA PHE A 137 12.45 -15.84 -8.84
C PHE A 137 13.05 -14.87 -9.86
N LYS A 138 12.88 -15.20 -11.10
CA LYS A 138 13.38 -14.42 -12.23
C LYS A 138 12.43 -13.23 -12.49
N GLY A 139 12.44 -12.22 -11.59
CA GLY A 139 11.86 -10.91 -11.89
C GLY A 139 10.37 -10.87 -12.29
N GLU A 140 9.57 -11.84 -11.86
CA GLU A 140 8.13 -11.85 -12.17
C GLU A 140 7.37 -10.93 -11.23
N ASN A 141 6.52 -10.07 -11.82
CA ASN A 141 5.63 -9.22 -11.05
C ASN A 141 4.52 -10.07 -10.41
N LYS A 142 4.46 -10.10 -9.09
CA LYS A 142 3.37 -10.74 -8.35
C LYS A 142 2.33 -9.70 -7.95
N VAL A 143 1.06 -10.00 -8.18
CA VAL A 143 -0.02 -9.18 -7.66
C VAL A 143 -0.09 -9.41 -6.15
N SER A 144 -0.19 -8.32 -5.40
CA SER A 144 -0.26 -8.34 -3.94
C SER A 144 -1.41 -7.49 -3.43
N TRP A 145 -1.82 -7.76 -2.22
CA TRP A 145 -2.71 -6.90 -1.46
C TRP A 145 -2.02 -6.50 -0.16
N ASP A 146 -2.44 -5.38 0.37
CA ASP A 146 -1.97 -4.90 1.67
C ASP A 146 -3.13 -4.35 2.50
N PHE A 147 -2.99 -4.45 3.81
CA PHE A 147 -3.83 -3.76 4.76
C PHE A 147 -3.00 -3.30 5.94
N GLY A 148 -3.47 -2.27 6.58
CA GLY A 148 -2.75 -1.74 7.71
C GLY A 148 -3.42 -0.53 8.31
N GLY A 149 -2.63 0.20 9.10
CA GLY A 149 -3.07 1.43 9.68
C GLY A 149 -1.93 2.19 10.34
N GLY A 150 -2.23 3.41 10.71
CA GLY A 150 -1.23 4.27 11.29
C GLY A 150 -1.81 5.57 11.82
N VAL A 151 -0.91 6.49 12.09
CA VAL A 151 -1.25 7.83 12.59
C VAL A 151 -0.47 8.87 11.82
N LEU A 152 -1.19 9.89 11.33
CA LEU A 152 -0.63 11.14 10.82
C LEU A 152 -0.67 12.18 11.93
N LEU A 153 0.47 12.78 12.24
CA LEU A 153 0.60 13.89 13.17
C LEU A 153 1.01 15.13 12.39
N PHE A 154 0.18 16.17 12.43
CA PHE A 154 0.45 17.45 11.76
C PHE A 154 0.95 18.48 12.75
N PHE A 155 2.02 19.18 12.40
CA PHE A 155 2.62 20.28 13.19
C PHE A 155 2.36 21.64 12.55
N GLY A 156 1.17 21.85 12.02
CA GLY A 156 0.79 23.05 11.30
C GLY A 156 0.11 22.74 9.98
N SER A 157 0.16 23.69 9.04
CA SER A 157 -0.55 23.56 7.77
C SER A 157 0.20 22.75 6.70
N ARG A 158 1.51 22.54 6.82
CA ARG A 158 2.35 22.01 5.74
C ARG A 158 3.23 20.81 6.11
N ALA A 159 3.45 20.56 7.39
CA ALA A 159 4.38 19.53 7.85
C ALA A 159 3.76 18.58 8.86
N GLY A 160 4.23 17.36 8.86
CA GLY A 160 3.82 16.34 9.80
C GLY A 160 4.75 15.13 9.81
N ILE A 161 4.43 14.17 10.63
CA ILE A 161 5.04 12.85 10.63
C ILE A 161 3.95 11.79 10.51
N ARG A 162 4.32 10.64 9.97
CA ARG A 162 3.47 9.46 9.82
C ARG A 162 4.17 8.25 10.39
N GLY A 163 3.47 7.49 11.23
CA GLY A 163 3.88 6.15 11.62
C GLY A 163 2.81 5.17 11.19
N ASP A 164 3.19 4.07 10.53
CA ASP A 164 2.26 3.03 10.15
C ASP A 164 2.83 1.61 10.22
N ILE A 165 1.91 0.65 10.25
CA ILE A 165 2.19 -0.78 10.15
C ILE A 165 1.29 -1.32 9.05
N ARG A 166 1.87 -2.10 8.11
CA ARG A 166 1.18 -2.74 6.99
C ARG A 166 1.59 -4.19 6.87
N TYR A 167 0.60 -5.02 6.61
CA TYR A 167 0.80 -6.40 6.21
C TYR A 167 0.64 -6.49 4.69
N PHE A 168 1.58 -7.14 4.02
CA PHE A 168 1.60 -7.41 2.59
C PHE A 168 1.52 -8.90 2.36
N ARG A 169 0.76 -9.31 1.35
CA ARG A 169 0.71 -10.69 0.90
C ARG A 169 0.46 -10.76 -0.60
N THR A 170 1.16 -11.66 -1.28
CA THR A 170 0.89 -11.96 -2.68
C THR A 170 -0.40 -12.78 -2.80
N PHE A 171 -1.13 -12.61 -3.90
CA PHE A 171 -2.25 -13.48 -4.22
C PHE A 171 -1.68 -14.81 -4.76
N GLU A 172 -2.11 -15.92 -4.19
CA GLU A 172 -2.10 -17.21 -4.89
C GLU A 172 -2.99 -17.06 -6.12
N ALA A 173 -2.62 -17.69 -7.24
CA ALA A 173 -3.29 -17.57 -8.53
C ALA A 173 -4.81 -17.37 -8.40
N LEU A 174 -5.24 -16.11 -8.43
CA LEU A 174 -6.65 -15.80 -8.55
C LEU A 174 -6.99 -15.87 -10.03
N ASP A 175 -7.79 -16.87 -10.41
CA ASP A 175 -8.53 -16.89 -11.67
C ASP A 175 -9.58 -15.76 -11.66
N VAL A 176 -9.10 -14.52 -11.55
CA VAL A 176 -9.92 -13.31 -11.62
C VAL A 176 -9.85 -12.81 -13.05
N LEU A 177 -10.91 -13.01 -13.79
CA LEU A 177 -11.09 -12.57 -15.18
C LEU A 177 -10.43 -13.44 -16.28
N GLY A 178 -10.14 -14.72 -16.01
CA GLY A 178 -9.62 -15.63 -17.04
C GLY A 178 -8.19 -15.33 -17.47
N VAL A 179 -7.41 -14.66 -16.62
CA VAL A 179 -5.96 -14.55 -16.73
C VAL A 179 -5.37 -15.60 -15.81
N GLU A 180 -4.90 -16.70 -16.38
CA GLU A 180 -4.07 -17.68 -15.68
C GLU A 180 -2.74 -16.97 -15.36
N LEU A 181 -2.60 -16.51 -14.11
CA LEU A 181 -1.30 -16.16 -13.57
C LEU A 181 -0.65 -17.47 -13.16
N GLU A 182 0.38 -17.87 -13.88
CA GLU A 182 1.13 -19.09 -13.64
C GLU A 182 1.56 -19.18 -12.17
N ASP A 183 1.33 -20.34 -11.54
CA ASP A 183 1.77 -20.68 -10.19
C ASP A 183 3.30 -20.55 -10.10
N GLY A 184 3.77 -19.39 -9.69
CA GLY A 184 5.16 -19.22 -9.28
C GLY A 184 5.35 -19.79 -7.86
N PRO A 185 6.45 -20.49 -7.56
CA PRO A 185 6.71 -21.03 -6.23
C PRO A 185 6.83 -19.90 -5.20
N GLY A 186 5.98 -19.96 -4.16
CA GLY A 186 6.12 -19.17 -2.94
C GLY A 186 5.14 -18.01 -2.80
N ASP A 187 4.24 -18.18 -1.84
CA ASP A 187 3.42 -17.12 -1.27
C ASP A 187 4.36 -16.21 -0.46
N LEU A 188 4.50 -14.94 -0.86
CA LEU A 188 5.36 -13.99 -0.17
C LEU A 188 4.49 -13.11 0.74
N ASP A 189 4.75 -13.15 2.04
CA ASP A 189 4.11 -12.29 2.99
C ASP A 189 5.11 -11.64 3.97
N PHE A 190 4.81 -10.45 4.43
CA PHE A 190 5.59 -9.77 5.46
C PHE A 190 4.82 -8.59 6.05
N THR A 191 5.29 -8.12 7.20
CA THR A 191 4.81 -6.90 7.83
C THR A 191 5.87 -5.81 7.70
N ARG A 192 5.44 -4.59 7.35
CA ARG A 192 6.28 -3.39 7.29
C ARG A 192 5.87 -2.39 8.36
N GLY A 193 6.79 -2.02 9.24
CA GLY A 193 6.67 -0.85 10.10
C GLY A 193 7.42 0.32 9.49
N SER A 194 6.81 1.50 9.36
CA SER A 194 7.44 2.66 8.74
C SER A 194 7.23 3.96 9.51
N LEU A 195 8.20 4.87 9.35
CA LEU A 195 8.14 6.25 9.83
C LEU A 195 8.45 7.18 8.66
N GLY A 196 7.55 8.12 8.41
CA GLY A 196 7.66 9.05 7.28
C GLY A 196 7.52 10.50 7.71
N PHE A 197 8.10 11.39 6.90
CA PHE A 197 7.89 12.82 7.01
C PHE A 197 6.79 13.25 6.03
N VAL A 198 5.83 14.03 6.50
CA VAL A 198 4.66 14.45 5.73
C VAL A 198 4.82 15.87 5.24
N PHE A 199 4.80 16.05 3.92
CA PHE A 199 4.65 17.33 3.26
C PHE A 199 3.20 17.45 2.77
N ARG A 200 2.50 18.50 3.20
CA ARG A 200 1.10 18.77 2.86
C ARG A 200 1.00 20.02 2.01
N PHE A 201 0.23 19.98 0.93
CA PHE A 201 0.01 21.07 -0.03
C PHE A 201 -1.45 21.17 -0.49
#